data_8272fa6fe36b1da4f222984bfc444373
#
_entry.id   8272fa6fe36b1da4f222984bfc444373
#
_cell.length_a   1.000
_cell.length_b   1.000
_cell.length_c   1.000
_cell.angle_alpha   90.00
_cell.angle_beta   90.00
_cell.angle_gamma   90.00
#
_symmetry.space_group_name_H-M   'P 1'
#
loop_
_entity.id
_entity.type
_entity.pdbx_description
1 polymer ?
#
loop_
_entity_poly.entity_id
_entity_poly.type
_entity_poly.pdbx_seq_one_letter_code
_entity_poly.pdbx_strand_id
1 'polypeptide(L)'
;MIQINNLELKLGRREIFSRLNIEISDGEKVGIIGGEGAGKSTLLDIMAGRVLPSAGDVNISGEVLTVNGSVYADFSDLRKAEMSAVDKLKRKLRGLRDDEIILLLDEPTKNLEPDGVEWLINFLNEHTNLTAVVVSNDRYFLRQTCSRTIQLGTRQVEAVRIDCAPLLPKTPSGAVPIVLEAEDLFKTRDGEPLFKDVSFTLRQGQKVAFVGRNDLGKSKLLKALAVAFDGDETGGCLRGQIHFSDGVKVFYMPRVYSGAAVKAELDKLAFGTANFLLLDNPTACLDLPTIEALEKSLVDFPGTIVFVDEDRAFVESIANRIMDITAQGTVDRIATYEEFLANETVRLQIREKYKL
;
A
#
# COMPACT_ATOMS: atom_id res chain seq x y z
N MET A 1 14.62 7.00 24.80
CA MET A 1 13.68 5.95 25.31
C MET A 1 12.28 6.49 25.34
N ILE A 2 11.26 5.69 24.98
CA ILE A 2 9.84 6.05 25.09
C ILE A 2 9.18 5.10 26.08
N GLN A 3 8.49 5.62 27.09
CA GLN A 3 7.70 4.84 28.03
C GLN A 3 6.30 5.41 28.14
N ILE A 4 5.32 4.60 27.84
CA ILE A 4 3.89 4.90 27.95
C ILE A 4 3.29 3.93 28.95
N ASN A 5 2.71 4.43 30.03
CA ASN A 5 2.14 3.63 31.10
C ASN A 5 0.67 3.98 31.30
N ASN A 6 -0.18 2.95 31.24
CA ASN A 6 -1.63 3.05 31.45
C ASN A 6 -2.31 4.20 30.69
N LEU A 7 -1.88 4.46 29.46
CA LEU A 7 -2.42 5.52 28.62
C LEU A 7 -3.90 5.33 28.35
N GLU A 8 -4.70 6.33 28.66
CA GLU A 8 -6.11 6.39 28.30
C GLU A 8 -6.38 7.63 27.46
N LEU A 9 -7.16 7.48 26.41
CA LEU A 9 -7.64 8.60 25.61
C LEU A 9 -9.10 8.38 25.23
N LYS A 10 -9.92 9.40 25.54
CA LYS A 10 -11.32 9.48 25.14
C LYS A 10 -11.55 10.72 24.29
N LEU A 11 -12.11 10.56 23.11
CA LEU A 11 -12.55 11.63 22.24
C LEU A 11 -14.09 11.67 22.22
N GLY A 12 -14.66 12.55 23.02
CA GLY A 12 -16.09 12.58 23.27
C GLY A 12 -16.58 11.31 23.95
N ARG A 13 -17.45 10.55 23.27
CA ARG A 13 -17.97 9.25 23.77
C ARG A 13 -17.14 8.04 23.30
N ARG A 14 -16.16 8.25 22.45
CA ARG A 14 -15.33 7.17 21.88
C ARG A 14 -14.06 7.03 22.72
N GLU A 15 -13.84 5.84 23.26
CA GLU A 15 -12.59 5.43 23.88
C GLU A 15 -11.65 4.98 22.76
N ILE A 16 -10.48 5.64 22.65
CA ILE A 16 -9.46 5.34 21.67
C ILE A 16 -8.42 4.39 22.27
N PHE A 17 -7.94 4.72 23.47
CA PHE A 17 -7.01 3.89 24.22
C PHE A 17 -7.54 3.64 25.64
N SER A 18 -7.34 2.41 26.12
CA SER A 18 -7.66 1.98 27.46
C SER A 18 -6.47 1.22 28.06
N ARG A 19 -5.77 1.86 29.02
CA ARG A 19 -4.59 1.29 29.72
C ARG A 19 -3.50 0.79 28.77
N LEU A 20 -3.20 1.55 27.73
CA LEU A 20 -2.15 1.22 26.78
C LEU A 20 -0.77 1.35 27.43
N ASN A 21 0.05 0.31 27.31
CA ASN A 21 1.43 0.29 27.79
C ASN A 21 2.36 -0.01 26.65
N ILE A 22 3.36 0.85 26.42
CA ILE A 22 4.37 0.70 25.37
C ILE A 22 5.72 1.12 25.92
N GLU A 23 6.74 0.31 25.69
CA GLU A 23 8.13 0.63 25.97
C GLU A 23 8.95 0.46 24.69
N ILE A 24 9.75 1.49 24.34
CA ILE A 24 10.64 1.50 23.18
C ILE A 24 12.03 1.96 23.65
N SER A 25 13.01 1.11 23.45
CA SER A 25 14.38 1.37 23.83
C SER A 25 15.08 2.35 22.89
N ASP A 26 16.17 2.96 23.35
CA ASP A 26 17.01 3.79 22.49
C ASP A 26 17.59 2.94 21.34
N GLY A 27 17.62 3.51 20.13
CA GLY A 27 18.06 2.83 18.91
C GLY A 27 17.04 1.82 18.36
N GLU A 28 15.93 1.59 19.05
CA GLU A 28 14.92 0.65 18.57
C GLU A 28 14.02 1.29 17.50
N LYS A 29 13.73 0.54 16.44
CA LYS A 29 12.78 0.92 15.40
C LYS A 29 11.55 0.05 15.50
N VAL A 30 10.41 0.66 15.82
CA VAL A 30 9.15 -0.04 16.10
C VAL A 30 8.09 0.36 15.10
N GLY A 31 7.49 -0.63 14.44
CA GLY A 31 6.33 -0.45 13.58
C GLY A 31 5.03 -0.44 14.38
N ILE A 32 4.10 0.41 13.99
CA ILE A 32 2.73 0.43 14.54
C ILE A 32 1.75 0.11 13.42
N ILE A 33 1.01 -0.97 13.59
CA ILE A 33 -0.03 -1.43 12.67
C ILE A 33 -1.40 -1.43 13.36
N GLY A 34 -2.46 -1.51 12.59
CA GLY A 34 -3.84 -1.57 13.09
C GLY A 34 -4.83 -1.06 12.07
N GLY A 35 -6.10 -1.40 12.26
CA GLY A 35 -7.20 -0.98 11.38
C GLY A 35 -7.36 0.54 11.31
N GLU A 36 -8.17 0.98 10.35
CA GLU A 36 -8.52 2.40 10.24
C GLU A 36 -9.26 2.88 11.50
N GLY A 37 -8.86 4.04 12.01
CA GLY A 37 -9.43 4.57 13.25
C GLY A 37 -8.98 3.87 14.53
N ALA A 38 -7.96 3.00 14.50
CA ALA A 38 -7.37 2.37 15.69
C ALA A 38 -6.54 3.35 16.55
N GLY A 39 -6.38 4.59 16.10
CA GLY A 39 -5.67 5.64 16.85
C GLY A 39 -4.16 5.73 16.53
N LYS A 40 -3.68 5.13 15.44
CA LYS A 40 -2.24 5.13 15.08
C LYS A 40 -1.63 6.53 15.04
N SER A 41 -2.18 7.41 14.22
CA SER A 41 -1.72 8.81 14.11
C SER A 41 -1.93 9.58 15.42
N THR A 42 -3.02 9.29 16.14
CA THR A 42 -3.29 9.90 17.47
C THR A 42 -2.23 9.51 18.49
N LEU A 43 -1.74 8.25 18.44
CA LEU A 43 -0.66 7.81 19.32
C LEU A 43 0.64 8.57 19.01
N LEU A 44 0.97 8.75 17.71
CA LEU A 44 2.11 9.59 17.32
C LEU A 44 1.94 11.07 17.79
N ASP A 45 0.72 11.61 17.71
CA ASP A 45 0.44 12.97 18.19
C ASP A 45 0.59 13.10 19.72
N ILE A 46 0.24 12.06 20.47
CA ILE A 46 0.50 12.00 21.92
C ILE A 46 2.00 11.94 22.17
N MET A 47 2.75 11.08 21.48
CA MET A 47 4.21 11.02 21.58
C MET A 47 4.88 12.34 21.18
N ALA A 48 4.30 13.07 20.23
CA ALA A 48 4.78 14.40 19.82
C ALA A 48 4.35 15.54 20.76
N GLY A 49 3.60 15.23 21.82
CA GLY A 49 3.07 16.23 22.78
C GLY A 49 1.99 17.14 22.20
N ARG A 50 1.40 16.81 21.05
CA ARG A 50 0.33 17.60 20.42
C ARG A 50 -1.05 17.30 20.99
N VAL A 51 -1.24 16.07 21.48
CA VAL A 51 -2.49 15.63 22.12
C VAL A 51 -2.16 15.17 23.54
N LEU A 52 -2.90 15.68 24.51
CA LEU A 52 -2.76 15.25 25.91
C LEU A 52 -3.63 14.01 26.16
N PRO A 53 -3.10 12.98 26.82
CA PRO A 53 -3.90 11.83 27.23
C PRO A 53 -4.96 12.20 28.26
N SER A 54 -6.03 11.41 28.35
CA SER A 54 -7.07 11.57 29.38
C SER A 54 -6.58 11.06 30.74
N ALA A 55 -5.71 10.05 30.75
CA ALA A 55 -5.03 9.50 31.93
C ALA A 55 -3.78 8.72 31.50
N GLY A 56 -2.91 8.38 32.46
CA GLY A 56 -1.65 7.67 32.23
C GLY A 56 -0.47 8.61 32.00
N ASP A 57 0.72 8.05 31.93
CA ASP A 57 1.98 8.76 31.82
C ASP A 57 2.67 8.48 30.50
N VAL A 58 3.24 9.53 29.88
CA VAL A 58 4.05 9.45 28.67
C VAL A 58 5.39 10.12 28.92
N ASN A 59 6.44 9.32 28.98
CA ASN A 59 7.79 9.79 29.22
C ASN A 59 8.63 9.55 27.96
N ILE A 60 9.19 10.61 27.41
CA ILE A 60 10.02 10.57 26.20
C ILE A 60 11.32 11.31 26.47
N SER A 61 12.43 10.59 26.32
CA SER A 61 13.78 11.14 26.51
C SER A 61 14.40 11.40 25.13
N GLY A 62 14.45 12.66 24.70
CA GLY A 62 15.02 13.08 23.43
C GLY A 62 14.14 14.09 22.69
N GLU A 63 14.70 14.70 21.65
CA GLU A 63 13.96 15.59 20.76
C GLU A 63 13.11 14.77 19.78
N VAL A 64 11.84 15.17 19.62
CA VAL A 64 10.91 14.45 18.73
C VAL A 64 10.80 15.14 17.38
N LEU A 65 11.16 14.43 16.32
CA LEU A 65 10.93 14.85 14.95
C LEU A 65 9.79 14.04 14.31
N THR A 66 8.73 14.70 13.87
CA THR A 66 7.60 14.06 13.21
C THR A 66 7.65 14.27 11.70
N VAL A 67 7.44 13.19 10.95
CA VAL A 67 7.29 13.20 9.49
C VAL A 67 5.99 12.50 9.12
N ASN A 68 5.12 13.20 8.37
CA ASN A 68 3.88 12.64 7.85
C ASN A 68 3.95 12.57 6.32
N GLY A 69 3.66 11.41 5.73
CA GLY A 69 3.69 11.18 4.29
C GLY A 69 2.71 12.05 3.49
N SER A 70 1.64 12.54 4.11
CA SER A 70 0.71 13.47 3.46
C SER A 70 1.29 14.88 3.23
N VAL A 71 2.31 15.28 4.00
CA VAL A 71 2.99 16.60 3.85
C VAL A 71 3.73 16.71 2.52
N TYR A 72 4.05 15.60 1.87
CA TYR A 72 4.68 15.63 0.54
C TYR A 72 3.73 16.12 -0.56
N ALA A 73 2.41 16.04 -0.33
CA ALA A 73 1.36 16.49 -1.24
C ALA A 73 0.95 17.96 -1.06
N ASP A 74 1.58 18.71 -0.14
CA ASP A 74 1.25 20.12 0.06
C ASP A 74 1.82 21.00 -1.04
N PHE A 75 0.94 21.43 -1.95
CA PHE A 75 1.23 22.33 -3.08
C PHE A 75 1.06 23.82 -2.74
N SER A 76 0.86 24.17 -1.46
CA SER A 76 0.58 25.55 -1.05
C SER A 76 1.72 26.54 -1.31
N ASP A 77 2.93 26.06 -1.58
CA ASP A 77 4.10 26.87 -1.89
C ASP A 77 4.64 26.49 -3.28
N LEU A 78 4.40 27.35 -4.29
CA LEU A 78 4.82 27.15 -5.68
C LEU A 78 6.31 26.85 -5.85
N ARG A 79 7.18 27.36 -4.94
CA ARG A 79 8.62 27.04 -4.94
C ARG A 79 8.94 25.64 -4.45
N LYS A 80 8.01 25.00 -3.71
CA LYS A 80 8.13 23.62 -3.22
C LYS A 80 7.51 22.60 -4.20
N ALA A 81 6.73 23.05 -5.17
CA ALA A 81 6.10 22.18 -6.18
C ALA A 81 7.12 21.53 -7.13
N GLU A 82 8.32 22.13 -7.27
CA GLU A 82 9.40 21.59 -8.12
C GLU A 82 10.23 20.47 -7.44
N MET A 83 10.09 20.28 -6.11
CA MET A 83 10.83 19.24 -5.39
C MET A 83 10.04 17.93 -5.34
N SER A 84 10.72 16.81 -5.64
CA SER A 84 10.14 15.48 -5.47
C SER A 84 9.79 15.21 -3.99
N ALA A 85 8.87 14.26 -3.74
CA ALA A 85 8.54 13.83 -2.38
C ALA A 85 9.78 13.35 -1.61
N VAL A 86 10.67 12.63 -2.31
CA VAL A 86 11.95 12.14 -1.77
C VAL A 86 12.87 13.30 -1.36
N ASP A 87 12.99 14.35 -2.18
CA ASP A 87 13.86 15.48 -1.85
C ASP A 87 13.35 16.27 -0.65
N LYS A 88 12.03 16.42 -0.54
CA LYS A 88 11.40 17.03 0.65
C LYS A 88 11.71 16.22 1.91
N LEU A 89 11.64 14.89 1.82
CA LEU A 89 11.98 13.98 2.91
C LEU A 89 13.47 14.07 3.26
N LYS A 90 14.36 13.96 2.27
CA LYS A 90 15.82 14.11 2.45
C LYS A 90 16.19 15.42 3.13
N ARG A 91 15.55 16.52 2.71
CA ARG A 91 15.79 17.83 3.35
C ARG A 91 15.37 17.86 4.81
N LYS A 92 14.26 17.20 5.16
CA LYS A 92 13.74 17.16 6.53
C LYS A 92 14.60 16.30 7.45
N LEU A 93 15.19 15.22 6.90
CA LEU A 93 16.03 14.29 7.63
C LEU A 93 17.55 14.65 7.59
N ARG A 94 17.92 15.74 6.90
CA ARG A 94 19.31 16.16 6.79
C ARG A 94 19.84 16.68 8.14
N GLY A 95 20.95 16.11 8.59
CA GLY A 95 21.68 16.55 9.79
C GLY A 95 21.07 16.04 11.09
N LEU A 96 20.28 14.97 11.04
CA LEU A 96 19.85 14.27 12.25
C LEU A 96 21.04 13.76 13.05
N ARG A 97 20.94 13.85 14.38
CA ARG A 97 21.86 13.20 15.33
C ARG A 97 21.13 11.98 15.91
N ASP A 98 21.61 10.80 15.61
CA ASP A 98 20.93 9.52 15.87
C ASP A 98 20.63 9.27 17.36
N ASP A 99 21.46 9.79 18.24
CA ASP A 99 21.41 9.57 19.68
C ASP A 99 20.55 10.59 20.46
N GLU A 100 20.17 11.69 19.80
CA GLU A 100 19.41 12.77 20.44
C GLU A 100 17.97 12.85 19.95
N ILE A 101 17.63 12.21 18.81
CA ILE A 101 16.36 12.38 18.12
C ILE A 101 15.54 11.10 18.10
N ILE A 102 14.24 11.25 18.39
CA ILE A 102 13.22 10.23 18.20
C ILE A 102 12.41 10.59 16.96
N LEU A 103 12.45 9.71 15.95
CA LEU A 103 11.79 9.92 14.69
C LEU A 103 10.39 9.28 14.68
N LEU A 104 9.34 10.09 14.54
CA LEU A 104 7.98 9.63 14.40
C LEU A 104 7.54 9.73 12.92
N LEU A 105 7.27 8.59 12.30
CA LEU A 105 6.90 8.48 10.89
C LEU A 105 5.45 8.02 10.76
N ASP A 106 4.59 8.84 10.15
CA ASP A 106 3.19 8.53 9.88
C ASP A 106 2.98 8.33 8.38
N GLU A 107 2.75 7.07 7.96
CA GLU A 107 2.62 6.64 6.56
C GLU A 107 3.73 7.21 5.65
N PRO A 108 5.01 7.02 5.99
CA PRO A 108 6.12 7.73 5.33
C PRO A 108 6.34 7.30 3.88
N THR A 109 5.89 6.11 3.50
CA THR A 109 6.00 5.60 2.12
C THR A 109 4.90 6.11 1.21
N LYS A 110 3.85 6.69 1.78
CA LYS A 110 2.73 7.25 1.00
C LYS A 110 3.22 8.39 0.10
N ASN A 111 2.89 8.30 -1.19
CA ASN A 111 3.32 9.25 -2.23
C ASN A 111 4.84 9.23 -2.54
N LEU A 112 5.61 8.28 -2.02
CA LEU A 112 6.97 8.03 -2.48
C LEU A 112 6.95 7.09 -3.70
N GLU A 113 7.88 7.34 -4.62
CA GLU A 113 8.20 6.40 -5.68
C GLU A 113 9.04 5.24 -5.12
N PRO A 114 9.12 4.08 -5.80
CA PRO A 114 9.88 2.94 -5.31
C PRO A 114 11.31 3.26 -4.89
N ASP A 115 12.04 4.06 -5.69
CA ASP A 115 13.40 4.52 -5.37
C ASP A 115 13.43 5.35 -4.07
N GLY A 116 12.36 6.10 -3.79
CA GLY A 116 12.20 6.87 -2.57
C GLY A 116 11.96 6.02 -1.34
N VAL A 117 11.19 4.96 -1.49
CA VAL A 117 10.96 3.98 -0.43
C VAL A 117 12.26 3.25 -0.11
N GLU A 118 13.00 2.80 -1.15
CA GLU A 118 14.28 2.12 -0.98
C GLU A 118 15.32 3.03 -0.32
N TRP A 119 15.37 4.31 -0.72
CA TRP A 119 16.22 5.29 -0.05
C TRP A 119 15.88 5.43 1.45
N LEU A 120 14.58 5.48 1.81
CA LEU A 120 14.16 5.61 3.21
C LEU A 120 14.49 4.34 4.02
N ILE A 121 14.35 3.16 3.43
CA ILE A 121 14.78 1.89 4.04
C ILE A 121 16.28 1.94 4.34
N ASN A 122 17.10 2.29 3.35
CA ASN A 122 18.55 2.39 3.52
C ASN A 122 18.92 3.43 4.57
N PHE A 123 18.32 4.60 4.54
CA PHE A 123 18.51 5.66 5.53
C PHE A 123 18.26 5.14 6.96
N LEU A 124 17.12 4.49 7.21
CA LEU A 124 16.79 3.97 8.54
C LEU A 124 17.76 2.85 8.97
N ASN A 125 18.21 2.01 8.07
CA ASN A 125 19.12 0.91 8.36
C ASN A 125 20.57 1.38 8.61
N GLU A 126 21.02 2.44 7.93
CA GLU A 126 22.32 3.05 8.15
C GLU A 126 22.41 3.76 9.51
N HIS A 127 21.29 4.34 9.97
CA HIS A 127 21.20 5.05 11.26
C HIS A 127 20.79 4.08 12.38
N THR A 128 21.71 3.20 12.79
CA THR A 128 21.43 2.10 13.75
C THR A 128 21.03 2.57 15.14
N ASN A 129 21.54 3.71 15.60
CA ASN A 129 21.26 4.28 16.92
C ASN A 129 19.99 5.16 16.94
N LEU A 130 19.38 5.41 15.77
CA LEU A 130 18.18 6.22 15.65
C LEU A 130 16.97 5.47 16.20
N THR A 131 16.32 6.05 17.21
CA THR A 131 15.04 5.56 17.71
C THR A 131 13.92 6.01 16.76
N ALA A 132 13.13 5.08 16.24
CA ALA A 132 12.04 5.41 15.33
C ALA A 132 10.74 4.69 15.67
N VAL A 133 9.62 5.40 15.55
CA VAL A 133 8.27 4.84 15.60
C VAL A 133 7.60 5.07 14.25
N VAL A 134 7.23 3.99 13.59
CA VAL A 134 6.74 4.00 12.22
C VAL A 134 5.31 3.50 12.17
N VAL A 135 4.37 4.35 11.85
CA VAL A 135 3.02 3.96 11.47
C VAL A 135 3.01 3.74 9.98
N SER A 136 2.71 2.52 9.53
CA SER A 136 2.57 2.20 8.11
C SER A 136 1.68 0.99 7.91
N ASN A 137 0.98 0.97 6.76
CA ASN A 137 0.31 -0.22 6.26
C ASN A 137 1.21 -1.00 5.28
N ASP A 138 2.36 -0.45 4.89
CA ASP A 138 3.35 -1.12 4.05
C ASP A 138 4.18 -2.11 4.88
N ARG A 139 3.76 -3.38 4.88
CA ARG A 139 4.42 -4.46 5.63
C ARG A 139 5.83 -4.76 5.13
N TYR A 140 6.09 -4.56 3.84
CA TYR A 140 7.44 -4.70 3.29
C TYR A 140 8.39 -3.68 3.92
N PHE A 141 7.98 -2.40 3.95
CA PHE A 141 8.74 -1.34 4.57
C PHE A 141 8.99 -1.61 6.05
N LEU A 142 7.96 -2.00 6.81
CA LEU A 142 8.08 -2.31 8.23
C LEU A 142 9.05 -3.48 8.49
N ARG A 143 9.02 -4.53 7.68
CA ARG A 143 9.95 -5.68 7.81
C ARG A 143 11.40 -5.30 7.55
N GLN A 144 11.64 -4.41 6.59
CA GLN A 144 12.98 -3.99 6.23
C GLN A 144 13.58 -2.99 7.24
N THR A 145 12.77 -2.32 8.05
CA THR A 145 13.22 -1.20 8.89
C THR A 145 12.98 -1.39 10.38
N CYS A 146 11.97 -2.15 10.79
CA CYS A 146 11.59 -2.28 12.19
C CYS A 146 12.02 -3.61 12.80
N SER A 147 12.51 -3.56 14.05
CA SER A 147 12.89 -4.75 14.83
C SER A 147 11.67 -5.56 15.29
N ARG A 148 10.56 -4.87 15.54
CA ARG A 148 9.25 -5.45 15.89
C ARG A 148 8.12 -4.54 15.48
N THR A 149 6.91 -5.09 15.47
CA THR A 149 5.68 -4.33 15.24
C THR A 149 4.73 -4.47 16.43
N ILE A 150 3.96 -3.41 16.66
CA ILE A 150 2.92 -3.32 17.68
C ILE A 150 1.59 -3.20 16.95
N GLN A 151 0.66 -4.12 17.21
CA GLN A 151 -0.69 -4.03 16.69
C GLN A 151 -1.58 -3.25 17.66
N LEU A 152 -2.14 -2.13 17.19
CA LEU A 152 -3.17 -1.40 17.92
C LEU A 152 -4.53 -2.03 17.66
N GLY A 153 -5.08 -2.71 18.67
CA GLY A 153 -6.45 -3.21 18.71
C GLY A 153 -7.31 -2.35 19.64
N THR A 154 -8.61 -2.61 19.64
CA THR A 154 -9.58 -1.85 20.47
C THR A 154 -9.42 -2.07 21.98
N ARG A 155 -8.63 -3.03 22.46
CA ARG A 155 -8.47 -3.34 23.90
C ARG A 155 -7.11 -3.87 24.36
N GLN A 156 -6.21 -4.28 23.47
CA GLN A 156 -4.89 -4.83 23.86
C GLN A 156 -3.84 -4.51 22.81
N VAL A 157 -2.60 -4.30 23.27
CA VAL A 157 -1.41 -4.20 22.43
C VAL A 157 -0.77 -5.58 22.40
N GLU A 158 -0.67 -6.14 21.22
CA GLU A 158 0.09 -7.38 21.00
C GLU A 158 1.34 -7.05 20.18
N ALA A 159 2.49 -7.53 20.64
CA ALA A 159 3.70 -7.54 19.83
C ALA A 159 3.54 -8.65 18.78
N VAL A 160 3.34 -8.27 17.55
CA VAL A 160 3.23 -9.21 16.42
C VAL A 160 4.53 -9.18 15.64
N ARG A 161 5.18 -10.32 15.48
CA ARG A 161 6.19 -10.49 14.43
C ARG A 161 5.46 -10.65 13.11
N ILE A 162 5.78 -9.80 12.15
CA ILE A 162 5.35 -9.99 10.77
C ILE A 162 6.29 -11.05 10.18
N ASP A 163 5.98 -12.32 10.36
CA ASP A 163 6.63 -13.43 9.65
C ASP A 163 5.91 -13.62 8.31
N CYS A 164 6.42 -13.00 7.26
CA CYS A 164 5.97 -13.28 5.92
C CYS A 164 7.14 -13.83 5.11
N ALA A 165 7.30 -15.14 5.09
CA ALA A 165 7.92 -15.74 3.91
C ALA A 165 6.97 -15.47 2.72
N PRO A 166 7.44 -14.88 1.61
CA PRO A 166 6.58 -14.68 0.46
C PRO A 166 6.03 -16.03 0.01
N LEU A 167 4.70 -16.15 -0.03
CA LEU A 167 4.05 -17.30 -0.66
C LEU A 167 4.25 -17.08 -2.16
N LEU A 168 5.24 -17.76 -2.75
CA LEU A 168 5.53 -17.62 -4.18
C LEU A 168 4.35 -18.14 -4.99
N PRO A 169 3.67 -17.31 -5.79
CA PRO A 169 2.58 -17.75 -6.63
C PRO A 169 3.10 -18.70 -7.73
N LYS A 170 2.35 -19.79 -7.97
CA LYS A 170 2.68 -20.73 -9.04
C LYS A 170 2.41 -20.08 -10.39
N THR A 171 3.43 -19.95 -11.21
CA THR A 171 3.26 -19.51 -12.60
C THR A 171 2.61 -20.63 -13.41
N PRO A 172 1.52 -20.36 -14.16
CA PRO A 172 0.93 -21.37 -15.04
C PRO A 172 1.94 -21.87 -16.07
N SER A 173 2.11 -23.20 -16.19
CA SER A 173 2.99 -23.83 -17.19
C SER A 173 2.15 -24.46 -18.30
N GLY A 174 2.54 -24.22 -19.58
CA GLY A 174 1.90 -24.79 -20.76
C GLY A 174 1.10 -23.79 -21.59
N ALA A 175 0.37 -24.28 -22.60
CA ALA A 175 -0.53 -23.47 -23.45
C ALA A 175 -1.81 -23.15 -22.67
N VAL A 176 -1.82 -22.02 -21.96
CA VAL A 176 -2.94 -21.58 -21.12
C VAL A 176 -3.87 -20.70 -21.97
N PRO A 177 -5.21 -20.90 -21.92
CA PRO A 177 -6.15 -20.11 -22.72
C PRO A 177 -6.12 -18.64 -22.33
N ILE A 178 -6.34 -17.78 -23.32
CA ILE A 178 -6.57 -16.35 -23.13
C ILE A 178 -7.95 -16.20 -22.48
N VAL A 179 -8.05 -15.30 -21.50
CA VAL A 179 -9.30 -14.99 -20.79
C VAL A 179 -9.72 -13.53 -20.95
N LEU A 180 -8.78 -12.65 -21.30
CA LEU A 180 -9.04 -11.23 -21.55
C LEU A 180 -8.05 -10.71 -22.59
N GLU A 181 -8.54 -9.92 -23.54
CA GLU A 181 -7.76 -9.09 -24.45
C GLU A 181 -8.21 -7.64 -24.30
N ALA A 182 -7.24 -6.75 -24.15
CA ALA A 182 -7.45 -5.31 -24.04
C ALA A 182 -6.54 -4.62 -25.06
N GLU A 183 -7.11 -3.79 -25.93
CA GLU A 183 -6.42 -3.13 -27.02
C GLU A 183 -6.63 -1.62 -27.01
N ASP A 184 -5.54 -0.88 -27.09
CA ASP A 184 -5.48 0.57 -27.28
C ASP A 184 -6.35 1.38 -26.30
N LEU A 185 -6.39 0.91 -25.04
CA LEU A 185 -7.17 1.58 -24.01
C LEU A 185 -6.60 2.96 -23.72
N PHE A 186 -7.50 3.95 -23.74
CA PHE A 186 -7.19 5.35 -23.48
C PHE A 186 -8.26 5.99 -22.61
N LYS A 187 -7.84 6.73 -21.60
CA LYS A 187 -8.75 7.50 -20.73
C LYS A 187 -8.13 8.82 -20.32
N THR A 188 -8.96 9.87 -20.32
CA THR A 188 -8.60 11.21 -19.83
C THR A 188 -9.39 11.59 -18.59
N ARG A 189 -8.84 12.53 -17.84
CA ARG A 189 -9.53 13.30 -16.79
C ARG A 189 -9.17 14.78 -16.99
N ASP A 190 -10.18 15.62 -17.10
CA ASP A 190 -10.02 17.08 -17.29
C ASP A 190 -9.11 17.47 -18.46
N GLY A 191 -9.11 16.65 -19.52
CA GLY A 191 -8.30 16.84 -20.72
C GLY A 191 -6.91 16.21 -20.67
N GLU A 192 -6.43 15.81 -19.50
CA GLU A 192 -5.14 15.15 -19.32
C GLU A 192 -5.27 13.62 -19.36
N PRO A 193 -4.34 12.90 -20.01
CA PRO A 193 -4.38 11.45 -20.06
C PRO A 193 -4.12 10.83 -18.68
N LEU A 194 -5.05 10.02 -18.21
CA LEU A 194 -4.83 9.14 -17.06
C LEU A 194 -3.94 7.95 -17.47
N PHE A 195 -4.26 7.36 -18.62
CA PHE A 195 -3.46 6.36 -19.32
C PHE A 195 -3.79 6.38 -20.81
N LYS A 196 -2.84 5.97 -21.63
CA LYS A 196 -3.00 5.82 -23.07
C LYS A 196 -2.19 4.63 -23.57
N ASP A 197 -2.57 4.12 -24.73
CA ASP A 197 -1.89 3.03 -25.43
C ASP A 197 -1.67 1.80 -24.52
N VAL A 198 -2.70 1.50 -23.68
CA VAL A 198 -2.67 0.36 -22.77
C VAL A 198 -3.25 -0.84 -23.50
N SER A 199 -2.38 -1.78 -23.89
CA SER A 199 -2.76 -3.01 -24.53
C SER A 199 -2.12 -4.19 -23.82
N PHE A 200 -2.91 -5.23 -23.51
CA PHE A 200 -2.43 -6.43 -22.85
C PHE A 200 -3.39 -7.62 -23.06
N THR A 201 -2.83 -8.81 -22.93
CA THR A 201 -3.58 -10.07 -22.97
C THR A 201 -3.37 -10.81 -21.66
N LEU A 202 -4.46 -11.29 -21.04
CA LEU A 202 -4.40 -12.11 -19.82
C LEU A 202 -4.74 -13.57 -20.13
N ARG A 203 -3.99 -14.45 -19.50
CA ARG A 203 -4.20 -15.90 -19.57
C ARG A 203 -4.74 -16.44 -18.26
N GLN A 204 -5.45 -17.54 -18.33
CA GLN A 204 -6.03 -18.19 -17.16
C GLN A 204 -4.98 -18.43 -16.07
N GLY A 205 -5.33 -18.17 -14.82
CA GLY A 205 -4.46 -18.36 -13.65
C GLY A 205 -3.36 -17.32 -13.47
N GLN A 206 -3.27 -16.30 -14.34
CA GLN A 206 -2.39 -15.16 -14.07
C GLN A 206 -2.91 -14.31 -12.92
N LYS A 207 -1.98 -13.84 -12.10
CA LYS A 207 -2.23 -12.94 -10.98
C LYS A 207 -1.47 -11.66 -11.22
N VAL A 208 -2.17 -10.65 -11.72
CA VAL A 208 -1.60 -9.42 -12.26
C VAL A 208 -1.80 -8.28 -11.28
N ALA A 209 -0.71 -7.67 -10.81
CA ALA A 209 -0.78 -6.44 -10.04
C ALA A 209 -0.61 -5.23 -10.98
N PHE A 210 -1.58 -4.31 -10.94
CA PHE A 210 -1.42 -3.00 -11.55
C PHE A 210 -0.72 -2.08 -10.55
N VAL A 211 0.48 -1.67 -10.90
CA VAL A 211 1.32 -0.78 -10.09
C VAL A 211 1.49 0.57 -10.77
N GLY A 212 2.26 1.47 -10.20
CA GLY A 212 2.51 2.82 -10.71
C GLY A 212 1.93 3.92 -9.82
N ARG A 213 2.10 5.18 -10.20
CA ARG A 213 1.71 6.35 -9.40
C ARG A 213 0.21 6.37 -9.09
N ASN A 214 -0.14 6.89 -7.91
CA ASN A 214 -1.53 6.82 -7.39
C ASN A 214 -2.56 7.62 -8.19
N ASP A 215 -2.15 8.58 -9.00
CA ASP A 215 -2.99 9.45 -9.82
C ASP A 215 -3.28 8.94 -11.24
N LEU A 216 -2.61 7.86 -11.67
CA LEU A 216 -2.64 7.35 -13.05
C LEU A 216 -3.80 6.41 -13.39
N GLY A 217 -4.86 6.41 -12.60
CA GLY A 217 -6.11 5.78 -13.01
C GLY A 217 -6.17 4.26 -12.92
N LYS A 218 -5.28 3.58 -12.14
CA LYS A 218 -5.32 2.11 -11.93
C LYS A 218 -6.71 1.59 -11.54
N SER A 219 -7.34 2.17 -10.52
CA SER A 219 -8.72 1.84 -10.10
C SER A 219 -9.75 2.14 -11.20
N LYS A 220 -9.49 3.15 -12.05
CA LYS A 220 -10.36 3.44 -13.20
C LYS A 220 -10.22 2.40 -14.29
N LEU A 221 -9.03 1.85 -14.48
CA LEU A 221 -8.79 0.75 -15.41
C LEU A 221 -9.47 -0.53 -14.90
N LEU A 222 -9.33 -0.89 -13.62
CA LEU A 222 -10.06 -2.01 -13.03
C LEU A 222 -11.57 -1.88 -13.19
N LYS A 223 -12.11 -0.71 -12.89
CA LYS A 223 -13.53 -0.43 -13.06
C LYS A 223 -13.96 -0.53 -14.55
N ALA A 224 -13.12 -0.06 -15.48
CA ALA A 224 -13.41 -0.16 -16.90
C ALA A 224 -13.47 -1.62 -17.38
N LEU A 225 -12.59 -2.49 -16.88
CA LEU A 225 -12.65 -3.93 -17.16
C LEU A 225 -13.95 -4.55 -16.62
N ALA A 226 -14.38 -4.19 -15.41
CA ALA A 226 -15.62 -4.69 -14.82
C ALA A 226 -16.85 -4.25 -15.63
N VAL A 227 -16.93 -2.97 -16.00
CA VAL A 227 -18.03 -2.39 -16.77
C VAL A 227 -18.10 -3.00 -18.17
N ALA A 228 -16.96 -3.22 -18.84
CA ALA A 228 -16.90 -3.87 -20.15
C ALA A 228 -17.43 -5.32 -20.10
N PHE A 229 -17.18 -6.02 -19.00
CA PHE A 229 -17.73 -7.37 -18.79
C PHE A 229 -19.28 -7.36 -18.67
N ASP A 230 -19.83 -6.38 -17.95
CA ASP A 230 -21.28 -6.24 -17.76
C ASP A 230 -22.00 -5.70 -19.02
N GLY A 231 -21.27 -5.34 -20.08
CA GLY A 231 -21.83 -4.83 -21.34
C GLY A 231 -22.36 -3.40 -21.24
N ASP A 232 -22.01 -2.66 -20.20
CA ASP A 232 -22.40 -1.26 -20.03
C ASP A 232 -21.39 -0.32 -20.74
N GLU A 233 -21.78 0.16 -21.92
CA GLU A 233 -20.96 1.11 -22.70
C GLU A 233 -20.88 2.52 -22.06
N THR A 234 -21.67 2.78 -21.00
CA THR A 234 -21.76 4.13 -20.39
C THR A 234 -20.61 4.45 -19.42
N GLY A 235 -19.69 3.54 -19.18
CA GLY A 235 -18.55 3.66 -18.25
C GLY A 235 -17.57 4.82 -18.50
N GLY A 236 -18.01 5.87 -19.22
CA GLY A 236 -17.37 7.18 -19.40
C GLY A 236 -16.04 7.14 -20.15
N CYS A 237 -16.01 7.61 -21.40
CA CYS A 237 -14.83 7.98 -22.20
C CYS A 237 -13.62 7.02 -22.12
N LEU A 238 -13.84 5.73 -22.15
CA LEU A 238 -12.82 4.76 -22.47
C LEU A 238 -12.79 4.56 -23.98
N ARG A 239 -11.63 4.76 -24.61
CA ARG A 239 -11.39 4.35 -26.01
C ARG A 239 -10.61 3.06 -25.99
N GLY A 240 -10.70 2.28 -27.05
CA GLY A 240 -10.10 0.97 -27.20
C GLY A 240 -11.12 -0.15 -27.06
N GLN A 241 -10.66 -1.39 -27.07
CA GLN A 241 -11.52 -2.57 -27.03
C GLN A 241 -11.14 -3.47 -25.86
N ILE A 242 -12.14 -4.07 -25.22
CA ILE A 242 -11.97 -5.06 -24.16
C ILE A 242 -12.82 -6.27 -24.54
N HIS A 243 -12.18 -7.42 -24.63
CA HIS A 243 -12.83 -8.68 -24.95
C HIS A 243 -12.54 -9.73 -23.89
N PHE A 244 -13.58 -10.29 -23.28
CA PHE A 244 -13.50 -11.44 -22.40
C PHE A 244 -13.86 -12.71 -23.17
N SER A 245 -13.10 -13.78 -22.96
CA SER A 245 -13.39 -15.07 -23.57
C SER A 245 -14.64 -15.71 -22.95
N ASP A 246 -15.27 -16.62 -23.71
CA ASP A 246 -16.43 -17.37 -23.22
C ASP A 246 -16.14 -18.14 -21.93
N GLY A 247 -17.12 -18.19 -21.04
CA GLY A 247 -17.01 -18.88 -19.75
C GLY A 247 -16.30 -18.11 -18.65
N VAL A 248 -15.79 -16.91 -18.91
CA VAL A 248 -15.28 -16.01 -17.88
C VAL A 248 -16.46 -15.51 -17.03
N LYS A 249 -16.27 -15.52 -15.70
CA LYS A 249 -17.20 -15.00 -14.70
C LYS A 249 -16.47 -14.05 -13.80
N VAL A 250 -16.72 -12.76 -13.96
CA VAL A 250 -16.02 -11.71 -13.25
C VAL A 250 -16.67 -11.44 -11.90
N PHE A 251 -15.84 -11.30 -10.87
CA PHE A 251 -16.20 -10.64 -9.61
C PHE A 251 -15.39 -9.36 -9.50
N TYR A 252 -16.05 -8.22 -9.30
CA TYR A 252 -15.42 -6.95 -9.07
C TYR A 252 -15.64 -6.45 -7.65
N MET A 253 -14.56 -6.25 -6.91
CA MET A 253 -14.54 -5.60 -5.62
C MET A 253 -14.05 -4.16 -5.80
N PRO A 254 -14.93 -3.15 -5.68
CA PRO A 254 -14.52 -1.76 -5.74
C PRO A 254 -13.75 -1.36 -4.48
N ARG A 255 -12.97 -0.28 -4.58
CA ARG A 255 -12.33 0.31 -3.41
C ARG A 255 -13.38 0.71 -2.37
N VAL A 256 -13.25 0.19 -1.15
CA VAL A 256 -14.10 0.50 -0.01
C VAL A 256 -13.28 1.08 1.14
N TYR A 257 -13.92 1.85 2.02
CA TYR A 257 -13.25 2.67 3.02
C TYR A 257 -13.57 2.23 4.47
N SER A 258 -14.04 1.00 4.66
CA SER A 258 -14.20 0.44 6.00
C SER A 258 -13.96 -1.07 6.00
N GLY A 259 -13.33 -1.59 7.04
CA GLY A 259 -13.03 -3.02 7.17
C GLY A 259 -14.29 -3.91 7.15
N ALA A 260 -15.42 -3.43 7.71
CA ALA A 260 -16.68 -4.14 7.64
C ALA A 260 -17.21 -4.25 6.20
N ALA A 261 -17.06 -3.20 5.38
CA ALA A 261 -17.47 -3.23 3.98
C ALA A 261 -16.54 -4.14 3.15
N VAL A 262 -15.24 -4.13 3.41
CA VAL A 262 -14.30 -5.08 2.76
C VAL A 262 -14.67 -6.53 3.08
N LYS A 263 -14.90 -6.86 4.35
CA LYS A 263 -15.34 -8.20 4.75
C LYS A 263 -16.64 -8.61 4.05
N ALA A 264 -17.62 -7.73 3.98
CA ALA A 264 -18.89 -8.00 3.28
C ALA A 264 -18.70 -8.26 1.78
N GLU A 265 -17.77 -7.58 1.10
CA GLU A 265 -17.46 -7.87 -0.30
C GLU A 265 -16.70 -9.20 -0.44
N LEU A 266 -15.77 -9.51 0.44
CA LEU A 266 -15.06 -10.79 0.44
C LEU A 266 -15.98 -11.99 0.74
N ASP A 267 -16.99 -11.81 1.60
CA ASP A 267 -18.01 -12.83 1.87
C ASP A 267 -18.83 -13.15 0.61
N LYS A 268 -19.12 -12.15 -0.23
CA LYS A 268 -19.77 -12.39 -1.54
C LYS A 268 -18.86 -13.23 -2.45
N LEU A 269 -17.57 -13.00 -2.44
CA LEU A 269 -16.61 -13.78 -3.22
C LEU A 269 -16.59 -15.25 -2.78
N ALA A 270 -16.61 -15.53 -1.47
CA ALA A 270 -16.58 -16.89 -0.92
C ALA A 270 -17.77 -17.76 -1.39
N PHE A 271 -18.92 -17.16 -1.71
CA PHE A 271 -20.12 -17.84 -2.20
C PHE A 271 -20.28 -17.76 -3.73
N GLY A 272 -19.37 -17.08 -4.43
CA GLY A 272 -19.46 -16.85 -5.87
C GLY A 272 -18.90 -18.01 -6.72
N THR A 273 -19.31 -18.04 -7.96
CA THR A 273 -18.78 -18.96 -8.98
C THR A 273 -17.75 -18.26 -9.88
N ALA A 274 -17.22 -17.12 -9.46
CA ALA A 274 -16.28 -16.33 -10.24
C ALA A 274 -14.97 -17.09 -10.49
N ASN A 275 -14.44 -16.96 -11.69
CA ASN A 275 -13.14 -17.47 -12.07
C ASN A 275 -12.16 -16.37 -12.53
N PHE A 276 -12.62 -15.11 -12.44
CA PHE A 276 -11.85 -13.91 -12.74
C PHE A 276 -12.15 -12.84 -11.68
N LEU A 277 -11.13 -12.39 -10.96
CA LEU A 277 -11.27 -11.41 -9.89
C LEU A 277 -10.66 -10.07 -10.30
N LEU A 278 -11.38 -9.00 -10.05
CA LEU A 278 -10.92 -7.61 -10.12
C LEU A 278 -11.00 -7.00 -8.73
N LEU A 279 -9.84 -6.71 -8.10
CA LEU A 279 -9.80 -6.27 -6.70
C LEU A 279 -9.13 -4.90 -6.57
N ASP A 280 -9.85 -3.92 -6.05
CA ASP A 280 -9.35 -2.54 -5.87
C ASP A 280 -9.06 -2.25 -4.39
N ASN A 281 -7.79 -2.29 -4.01
CA ASN A 281 -7.29 -2.15 -2.63
C ASN A 281 -7.96 -3.11 -1.62
N PRO A 282 -7.90 -4.42 -1.86
CA PRO A 282 -8.55 -5.41 -1.01
C PRO A 282 -8.02 -5.45 0.43
N THR A 283 -6.78 -4.97 0.69
CA THR A 283 -6.21 -4.93 2.05
C THR A 283 -6.60 -3.68 2.82
N ALA A 284 -7.17 -2.67 2.14
CA ALA A 284 -7.53 -1.41 2.79
C ALA A 284 -8.44 -1.65 4.01
N CYS A 285 -8.07 -1.06 5.14
CA CYS A 285 -8.85 -1.11 6.38
C CYS A 285 -8.99 -2.52 7.02
N LEU A 286 -8.25 -3.52 6.57
CA LEU A 286 -8.21 -4.84 7.20
C LEU A 286 -7.14 -4.90 8.30
N ASP A 287 -7.36 -5.77 9.28
CA ASP A 287 -6.34 -6.17 10.24
C ASP A 287 -5.39 -7.23 9.64
N LEU A 288 -4.19 -7.33 10.19
CA LEU A 288 -3.16 -8.22 9.67
C LEU A 288 -3.61 -9.69 9.56
N PRO A 289 -4.27 -10.32 10.57
CA PRO A 289 -4.74 -11.69 10.42
C PRO A 289 -5.73 -11.89 9.28
N THR A 290 -6.58 -10.89 9.01
CA THR A 290 -7.52 -10.94 7.88
C THR A 290 -6.78 -10.80 6.54
N ILE A 291 -5.75 -9.95 6.46
CA ILE A 291 -4.90 -9.81 5.26
C ILE A 291 -4.20 -11.14 4.96
N GLU A 292 -3.58 -11.78 5.95
CA GLU A 292 -2.89 -13.07 5.80
C GLU A 292 -3.84 -14.18 5.35
N ALA A 293 -5.05 -14.22 5.88
CA ALA A 293 -6.08 -15.17 5.46
C ALA A 293 -6.51 -14.91 4.00
N LEU A 294 -6.66 -13.64 3.61
CA LEU A 294 -6.97 -13.24 2.24
C LEU A 294 -5.84 -13.61 1.28
N GLU A 295 -4.59 -13.33 1.63
CA GLU A 295 -3.41 -13.71 0.83
C GLU A 295 -3.42 -15.21 0.52
N LYS A 296 -3.56 -16.03 1.55
CA LYS A 296 -3.60 -17.48 1.40
C LYS A 296 -4.73 -17.92 0.45
N SER A 297 -5.92 -17.36 0.62
CA SER A 297 -7.07 -17.68 -0.24
C SER A 297 -6.84 -17.27 -1.69
N LEU A 298 -6.22 -16.12 -1.93
CA LEU A 298 -5.94 -15.63 -3.29
C LEU A 298 -4.75 -16.36 -3.95
N VAL A 299 -3.74 -16.79 -3.17
CA VAL A 299 -2.65 -17.63 -3.68
C VAL A 299 -3.19 -18.98 -4.15
N ASP A 300 -4.11 -19.59 -3.41
CA ASP A 300 -4.73 -20.86 -3.75
C ASP A 300 -5.84 -20.75 -4.81
N PHE A 301 -6.31 -19.56 -5.12
CA PHE A 301 -7.35 -19.34 -6.12
C PHE A 301 -6.90 -19.76 -7.52
N PRO A 302 -7.60 -20.71 -8.18
CA PRO A 302 -7.18 -21.27 -9.47
C PRO A 302 -7.45 -20.37 -10.67
N GLY A 303 -8.27 -19.33 -10.50
CA GLY A 303 -8.67 -18.39 -11.54
C GLY A 303 -7.66 -17.26 -11.76
N THR A 304 -8.04 -16.32 -12.59
CA THR A 304 -7.26 -15.12 -12.91
C THR A 304 -7.59 -14.00 -11.94
N ILE A 305 -6.57 -13.26 -11.50
CA ILE A 305 -6.73 -12.12 -10.62
C ILE A 305 -6.07 -10.90 -11.26
N VAL A 306 -6.76 -9.78 -11.28
CA VAL A 306 -6.18 -8.46 -11.55
C VAL A 306 -6.47 -7.57 -10.35
N PHE A 307 -5.45 -6.96 -9.78
CA PHE A 307 -5.64 -6.18 -8.57
C PHE A 307 -4.75 -4.94 -8.50
N VAL A 308 -5.17 -4.00 -7.70
CA VAL A 308 -4.41 -2.84 -7.25
C VAL A 308 -4.34 -2.91 -5.74
N ASP A 309 -3.17 -2.77 -5.16
CA ASP A 309 -3.02 -2.62 -3.71
C ASP A 309 -1.83 -1.70 -3.38
N GLU A 310 -1.91 -1.04 -2.24
CA GLU A 310 -0.84 -0.19 -1.71
C GLU A 310 0.10 -0.98 -0.78
N ASP A 311 -0.31 -2.17 -0.32
CA ASP A 311 0.50 -3.08 0.47
C ASP A 311 1.44 -3.87 -0.45
N ARG A 312 2.71 -3.45 -0.48
CA ARG A 312 3.75 -4.07 -1.29
C ARG A 312 3.98 -5.55 -0.95
N ALA A 313 3.85 -5.94 0.33
CA ALA A 313 4.00 -7.33 0.74
C ALA A 313 2.86 -8.20 0.19
N PHE A 314 1.63 -7.64 0.13
CA PHE A 314 0.49 -8.29 -0.49
C PHE A 314 0.70 -8.46 -2.00
N VAL A 315 1.21 -7.43 -2.68
CA VAL A 315 1.56 -7.52 -4.10
C VAL A 315 2.60 -8.61 -4.33
N GLU A 316 3.67 -8.64 -3.54
CA GLU A 316 4.76 -9.62 -3.64
C GLU A 316 4.28 -11.05 -3.40
N SER A 317 3.37 -11.28 -2.45
CA SER A 317 2.87 -12.61 -2.11
C SER A 317 1.91 -13.19 -3.16
N ILE A 318 1.22 -12.36 -3.95
CA ILE A 318 0.17 -12.81 -4.86
C ILE A 318 0.57 -12.70 -6.32
N ALA A 319 1.20 -11.60 -6.73
CA ALA A 319 1.45 -11.31 -8.13
C ALA A 319 2.49 -12.25 -8.75
N ASN A 320 2.19 -12.79 -9.94
CA ASN A 320 3.15 -13.45 -10.82
C ASN A 320 3.39 -12.68 -12.13
N ARG A 321 2.74 -11.51 -12.24
CA ARG A 321 2.94 -10.56 -13.34
C ARG A 321 2.69 -9.15 -12.83
N ILE A 322 3.62 -8.26 -13.12
CA ILE A 322 3.56 -6.85 -12.72
C ILE A 322 3.36 -5.99 -13.96
N MET A 323 2.39 -5.10 -13.90
CA MET A 323 2.10 -4.14 -14.95
C MET A 323 2.05 -2.73 -14.38
N ASP A 324 3.07 -1.93 -14.68
CA ASP A 324 3.13 -0.51 -14.32
C ASP A 324 2.32 0.29 -15.33
N ILE A 325 1.26 0.95 -14.85
CA ILE A 325 0.37 1.78 -15.65
C ILE A 325 0.90 3.21 -15.62
N THR A 326 1.31 3.70 -16.77
CA THR A 326 1.85 5.06 -16.93
C THR A 326 0.96 5.92 -17.80
N ALA A 327 1.14 7.24 -17.77
CA ALA A 327 0.45 8.16 -18.68
C ALA A 327 0.81 7.92 -20.16
N GLN A 328 1.89 7.19 -20.46
CA GLN A 328 2.41 6.94 -21.79
C GLN A 328 2.48 5.44 -22.16
N GLY A 329 1.57 4.63 -21.63
CA GLY A 329 1.48 3.19 -21.86
C GLY A 329 1.86 2.37 -20.63
N THR A 330 2.18 1.09 -20.85
CA THR A 330 2.47 0.14 -19.77
C THR A 330 3.92 -0.34 -19.80
N VAL A 331 4.45 -0.70 -18.63
CA VAL A 331 5.65 -1.55 -18.49
C VAL A 331 5.20 -2.86 -17.88
N ASP A 332 5.31 -3.94 -18.63
CA ASP A 332 4.69 -5.23 -18.31
C ASP A 332 5.74 -6.35 -18.26
N ARG A 333 5.76 -7.12 -17.18
CA ARG A 333 6.67 -8.25 -16.97
C ARG A 333 6.00 -9.39 -16.20
N ILE A 334 6.24 -10.60 -16.61
CA ILE A 334 6.00 -11.81 -15.83
C ILE A 334 7.18 -11.93 -14.86
N ALA A 335 6.98 -11.50 -13.63
CA ALA A 335 7.99 -11.43 -12.59
C ALA A 335 7.33 -11.22 -11.23
N THR A 336 8.04 -11.47 -10.14
CA THR A 336 7.67 -10.96 -8.83
C THR A 336 7.88 -9.43 -8.78
N TYR A 337 7.33 -8.78 -7.78
CA TYR A 337 7.46 -7.31 -7.68
C TYR A 337 8.92 -6.90 -7.41
N GLU A 338 9.63 -7.69 -6.61
CA GLU A 338 11.04 -7.46 -6.33
C GLU A 338 11.92 -7.62 -7.59
N GLU A 339 11.73 -8.70 -8.37
CA GLU A 339 12.41 -8.91 -9.64
C GLU A 339 12.08 -7.79 -10.65
N PHE A 340 10.84 -7.31 -10.68
CA PHE A 340 10.41 -6.22 -11.53
C PHE A 340 11.18 -4.94 -11.21
N LEU A 341 11.28 -4.58 -9.93
CA LEU A 341 12.00 -3.38 -9.48
C LEU A 341 13.52 -3.51 -9.63
N ALA A 342 14.09 -4.72 -9.49
CA ALA A 342 15.52 -4.96 -9.66
C ALA A 342 15.97 -4.93 -11.13
N ASN A 343 15.04 -5.08 -12.09
CA ASN A 343 15.35 -5.17 -13.50
C ASN A 343 15.74 -3.80 -14.09
N GLU A 344 16.98 -3.68 -14.57
CA GLU A 344 17.54 -2.43 -15.10
C GLU A 344 16.77 -1.93 -16.33
N THR A 345 16.35 -2.81 -17.22
CA THR A 345 15.55 -2.46 -18.41
C THR A 345 14.19 -1.89 -18.01
N VAL A 346 13.55 -2.46 -16.98
CA VAL A 346 12.29 -1.96 -16.42
C VAL A 346 12.48 -0.56 -15.84
N ARG A 347 13.55 -0.36 -15.05
CA ARG A 347 13.88 0.96 -14.47
C ARG A 347 14.07 2.02 -15.55
N LEU A 348 14.76 1.70 -16.64
CA LEU A 348 14.95 2.62 -17.77
C LEU A 348 13.61 2.93 -18.47
N GLN A 349 12.80 1.92 -18.74
CA GLN A 349 11.47 2.11 -19.36
C GLN A 349 10.53 2.95 -18.48
N ILE A 350 10.55 2.73 -17.17
CA ILE A 350 9.78 3.53 -16.20
C ILE A 350 10.24 4.99 -16.26
N ARG A 351 11.54 5.26 -16.16
CA ARG A 351 12.08 6.63 -16.23
C ARG A 351 11.66 7.35 -17.53
N GLU A 352 11.78 6.68 -18.67
CA GLU A 352 11.39 7.23 -19.97
C GLU A 352 9.89 7.57 -20.00
N LYS A 353 9.03 6.65 -19.57
CA LYS A 353 7.57 6.81 -19.61
C LYS A 353 7.03 7.82 -18.59
N TYR A 354 7.72 8.03 -17.48
CA TYR A 354 7.37 9.06 -16.50
C TYR A 354 8.06 10.40 -16.78
N LYS A 355 8.97 10.47 -17.78
CA LYS A 355 9.79 11.66 -18.09
C LYS A 355 10.62 12.13 -16.89
N LEU A 356 11.18 11.19 -16.11
CA LEU A 356 12.04 11.43 -14.96
C LEU A 356 13.51 11.62 -15.37
#